data_f59193db0845ea040ced0bfa975de5c2
#
_entry.id   f59193db0845ea040ced0bfa975de5c2
#
_cell.length_a   1.000
_cell.length_b   1.000
_cell.length_c   1.000
_cell.angle_alpha   90.00
_cell.angle_beta   90.00
_cell.angle_gamma   90.00
#
_symmetry.space_group_name_H-M   'P 1'
#
loop_
_entity.id
_entity.type
_entity.pdbx_description
1 polymer ?
#
loop_
_entity_poly.entity_id
_entity_poly.type
_entity_poly.pdbx_seq_one_letter_code
_entity_poly.pdbx_strand_id
1 'polypeptide(L)'
;LGVDVSALVAGLGLTGFALGFAIKDTISNILAGVMLLVYRPFSKKDYVEVKGMEGEVSAIDLRYTTLQHGGQTILLPNSLLFTNPITIGKLEQKET
;
A
#
# COMPACT_ATOMS: atom_id res chain seq x y z
N LEU A 1 -22.06 -39.95 17.08
CA LEU A 1 -21.19 -39.70 17.44
C LEU A 1 -19.84 -40.05 16.75
N GLY A 2 -18.78 -39.81 17.27
CA GLY A 2 -17.49 -40.02 16.67
C GLY A 2 -16.94 -38.82 15.92
N VAL A 3 -17.70 -37.77 15.75
CA VAL A 3 -17.19 -36.55 15.16
C VAL A 3 -16.61 -35.66 16.23
N ASP A 4 -15.33 -35.34 16.06
CA ASP A 4 -14.66 -34.46 17.02
C ASP A 4 -14.82 -33.02 16.57
N VAL A 5 -15.72 -32.30 17.21
CA VAL A 5 -15.99 -30.92 16.87
C VAL A 5 -14.75 -30.06 17.10
N SER A 6 -13.98 -30.40 18.13
CA SER A 6 -12.77 -29.63 18.40
C SER A 6 -11.78 -29.68 17.24
N ALA A 7 -11.60 -30.86 16.66
CA ALA A 7 -10.68 -31.00 15.54
C ALA A 7 -11.20 -30.23 14.32
N LEU A 8 -12.53 -30.25 14.11
CA LEU A 8 -13.11 -29.53 13.02
C LEU A 8 -12.94 -28.01 13.18
N VAL A 9 -13.20 -27.52 14.39
CA VAL A 9 -13.03 -26.09 14.67
C VAL A 9 -11.57 -25.67 14.50
N ALA A 10 -10.65 -26.53 15.01
CA ALA A 10 -9.24 -26.22 14.89
C ALA A 10 -8.80 -26.19 13.42
N GLY A 11 -9.32 -27.12 12.63
CA GLY A 11 -8.99 -27.14 11.21
C GLY A 11 -9.49 -25.93 10.47
N LEU A 12 -10.72 -25.52 10.77
CA LEU A 12 -11.27 -24.33 10.15
C LEU A 12 -10.51 -23.06 10.58
N GLY A 13 -10.13 -23.00 11.86
CA GLY A 13 -9.37 -21.87 12.35
C GLY A 13 -8.00 -21.77 11.72
N LEU A 14 -7.33 -22.90 11.57
CA LEU A 14 -6.03 -22.94 10.93
C LEU A 14 -6.13 -22.55 9.46
N THR A 15 -7.15 -23.06 8.78
CA THR A 15 -7.37 -22.72 7.38
C THR A 15 -7.64 -21.23 7.22
N GLY A 16 -8.47 -20.68 8.08
CA GLY A 16 -8.76 -19.24 8.03
C GLY A 16 -7.53 -18.40 8.31
N PHE A 17 -6.73 -18.83 9.27
CA PHE A 17 -5.49 -18.13 9.58
C PHE A 17 -4.54 -18.16 8.39
N ALA A 18 -4.41 -19.32 7.75
CA ALA A 18 -3.52 -19.45 6.60
C ALA A 18 -3.99 -18.59 5.43
N LEU A 19 -5.30 -18.58 5.18
CA LEU A 19 -5.85 -17.74 4.11
C LEU A 19 -5.64 -16.26 4.40
N GLY A 20 -5.90 -15.86 5.63
CA GLY A 20 -5.70 -14.47 6.00
C GLY A 20 -4.26 -14.05 5.85
N PHE A 21 -3.35 -14.91 6.25
CA PHE A 21 -1.94 -14.61 6.11
C PHE A 21 -1.53 -14.52 4.65
N ALA A 22 -2.12 -15.37 3.82
CA ALA A 22 -1.78 -15.40 2.40
C ALA A 22 -2.22 -14.14 1.67
N ILE A 23 -3.34 -13.55 2.06
CA ILE A 23 -3.85 -12.35 1.40
C ILE A 23 -3.56 -11.09 2.18
N LYS A 24 -2.75 -11.18 3.23
CA LYS A 24 -2.47 -10.06 4.11
C LYS A 24 -1.93 -8.86 3.36
N ASP A 25 -1.00 -9.08 2.46
CA ASP A 25 -0.38 -7.98 1.73
C ASP A 25 -1.38 -7.28 0.82
N THR A 26 -2.23 -8.06 0.15
CA THR A 26 -3.24 -7.48 -0.72
C THR A 26 -4.20 -6.60 0.07
N ILE A 27 -4.68 -7.10 1.20
CA ILE A 27 -5.59 -6.33 2.03
C ILE A 27 -4.91 -5.08 2.58
N SER A 28 -3.66 -5.21 2.99
CA SER A 28 -2.91 -4.09 3.51
C SER A 28 -2.76 -2.98 2.46
N ASN A 29 -2.45 -3.38 1.23
CA ASN A 29 -2.28 -2.39 0.16
C ASN A 29 -3.59 -1.71 -0.20
N ILE A 30 -4.68 -2.47 -0.22
CA ILE A 30 -5.99 -1.90 -0.52
C ILE A 30 -6.41 -0.93 0.57
N LEU A 31 -6.24 -1.35 1.83
CA LEU A 31 -6.60 -0.50 2.95
C LEU A 31 -5.78 0.77 2.95
N ALA A 32 -4.48 0.63 2.71
CA ALA A 32 -3.61 1.80 2.62
C ALA A 32 -4.04 2.72 1.49
N GLY A 33 -4.45 2.15 0.35
CA GLY A 33 -4.92 2.96 -0.75
C GLY A 33 -6.16 3.76 -0.39
N VAL A 34 -7.10 3.12 0.31
CA VAL A 34 -8.29 3.82 0.76
C VAL A 34 -7.92 4.95 1.71
N MET A 35 -6.99 4.68 2.64
CA MET A 35 -6.57 5.72 3.58
C MET A 35 -5.85 6.86 2.88
N LEU A 36 -5.05 6.56 1.88
CA LEU A 36 -4.37 7.60 1.12
C LEU A 36 -5.38 8.49 0.39
N LEU A 37 -6.43 7.89 -0.15
CA LEU A 37 -7.45 8.66 -0.84
C LEU A 37 -8.30 9.49 0.11
N VAL A 38 -8.52 8.98 1.32
CA VAL A 38 -9.34 9.69 2.31
C VAL A 38 -8.56 10.83 2.96
N TYR A 39 -7.37 10.53 3.44
CA TYR A 39 -6.57 11.51 4.16
C TYR A 39 -5.78 12.43 3.25
N ARG A 40 -5.39 11.91 2.10
CA ARG A 40 -4.68 12.68 1.09
C ARG A 40 -3.47 13.43 1.65
N PRO A 41 -2.50 12.71 2.20
CA PRO A 41 -1.27 13.37 2.61
C PRO A 41 -0.56 14.01 1.42
N PHE A 42 -0.80 13.50 0.23
CA PHE A 42 -0.33 14.07 -1.01
C PHE A 42 -1.39 13.88 -2.08
N SER A 43 -1.29 14.63 -3.15
CA SER A 43 -2.23 14.58 -4.26
C SER A 43 -1.50 14.29 -5.55
N LYS A 44 -2.26 14.08 -6.61
CA LYS A 44 -1.66 13.97 -7.92
C LYS A 44 -0.84 15.22 -8.20
N LYS A 45 0.28 15.03 -8.88
CA LYS A 45 1.22 16.08 -9.26
C LYS A 45 2.08 16.58 -8.11
N ASP A 46 1.89 16.07 -6.90
CA ASP A 46 2.83 16.36 -5.83
C ASP A 46 4.10 15.56 -6.05
N TYR A 47 5.20 16.11 -5.60
CA TYR A 47 6.49 15.44 -5.69
C TYR A 47 6.74 14.79 -4.34
N VAL A 48 6.94 13.48 -4.35
CA VAL A 48 7.12 12.73 -3.10
C VAL A 48 8.38 11.88 -3.19
N GLU A 49 8.94 11.63 -2.04
CA GLU A 49 10.10 10.76 -1.91
C GLU A 49 9.85 9.79 -0.77
N VAL A 50 10.06 8.50 -1.03
CA VAL A 50 9.94 7.47 -0.01
C VAL A 50 11.02 6.42 -0.28
N LYS A 51 11.83 6.13 0.74
CA LYS A 51 12.87 5.11 0.67
C LYS A 51 13.83 5.32 -0.50
N GLY A 52 14.17 6.57 -0.77
CA GLY A 52 15.11 6.86 -1.84
C GLY A 52 14.49 6.91 -3.23
N MET A 53 13.22 6.57 -3.34
CA MET A 53 12.49 6.66 -4.61
C MET A 53 11.70 7.94 -4.61
N GLU A 54 11.87 8.74 -5.65
CA GLU A 54 11.19 10.03 -5.70
C GLU A 54 10.60 10.23 -7.07
N GLY A 55 9.58 11.07 -7.14
CA GLY A 55 8.94 11.37 -8.38
C GLY A 55 7.65 12.13 -8.17
N GLU A 56 7.05 12.50 -9.28
CA GLU A 56 5.77 13.19 -9.28
C GLU A 56 4.65 12.17 -9.28
N VAL A 57 3.68 12.35 -8.40
CA VAL A 57 2.55 11.42 -8.30
C VAL A 57 1.67 11.60 -9.53
N SER A 58 1.59 10.56 -10.37
CA SER A 58 0.74 10.64 -11.54
C SER A 58 -0.61 9.95 -11.32
N ALA A 59 -0.67 8.98 -10.42
CA ALA A 59 -1.92 8.29 -10.15
C ALA A 59 -1.84 7.60 -8.81
N ILE A 60 -2.97 7.52 -8.12
CA ILE A 60 -3.09 6.76 -6.89
C ILE A 60 -4.19 5.73 -7.12
N ASP A 61 -3.79 4.47 -7.20
CA ASP A 61 -4.72 3.38 -7.40
C ASP A 61 -4.98 2.65 -6.10
N LEU A 62 -5.84 1.66 -6.18
CA LEU A 62 -6.24 0.93 -5.00
C LEU A 62 -5.08 0.20 -4.34
N ARG A 63 -4.15 -0.33 -5.15
CA ARG A 63 -3.03 -1.10 -4.62
C ARG A 63 -1.69 -0.39 -4.76
N TYR A 64 -1.54 0.44 -5.78
CA TYR A 64 -0.27 1.06 -6.12
C TYR A 64 -0.45 2.55 -6.34
N THR A 65 0.61 3.27 -6.07
CA THR A 65 0.72 4.67 -6.44
C THR A 65 1.82 4.77 -7.49
N THR A 66 1.54 5.49 -8.55
CA THR A 66 2.46 5.62 -9.68
C THR A 66 3.20 6.93 -9.58
N LEU A 67 4.53 6.87 -9.64
CA LEU A 67 5.39 8.04 -9.66
C LEU A 67 6.07 8.12 -11.01
N GLN A 68 6.26 9.34 -11.48
CA GLN A 68 6.99 9.62 -12.71
C GLN A 68 8.26 10.37 -12.36
N HIS A 69 9.39 9.86 -12.82
CA HIS A 69 10.66 10.49 -12.53
C HIS A 69 11.61 10.28 -13.70
N GLY A 70 11.96 11.37 -14.37
CA GLY A 70 12.96 11.31 -15.43
C GLY A 70 12.61 10.36 -16.55
N GLY A 71 11.35 10.28 -16.92
CA GLY A 71 10.92 9.37 -17.98
C GLY A 71 10.67 7.96 -17.52
N GLN A 72 10.89 7.68 -16.23
CA GLN A 72 10.66 6.36 -15.65
C GLN A 72 9.38 6.36 -14.84
N THR A 73 8.71 5.23 -14.85
CA THR A 73 7.50 5.03 -14.06
C THR A 73 7.83 4.12 -12.90
N ILE A 74 7.53 4.59 -11.69
CA ILE A 74 7.78 3.84 -10.47
C ILE A 74 6.43 3.48 -9.87
N LEU A 75 6.21 2.18 -9.64
CA LEU A 75 5.00 1.70 -8.99
C LEU A 75 5.34 1.34 -7.56
N LEU A 76 4.70 2.04 -6.63
CA LEU A 76 4.92 1.79 -5.20
C LEU A 76 3.67 1.18 -4.59
N PRO A 77 3.81 0.05 -3.88
CA PRO A 77 2.66 -0.48 -3.15
C PRO A 77 2.17 0.54 -2.14
N ASN A 78 0.87 0.67 -2.02
CA ASN A 78 0.29 1.66 -1.12
C ASN A 78 0.68 1.43 0.34
N SER A 79 0.84 0.18 0.73
CA SER A 79 1.25 -0.11 2.10
C SER A 79 2.63 0.46 2.39
N LEU A 80 3.50 0.51 1.41
CA LEU A 80 4.82 1.10 1.58
C LEU A 80 4.70 2.59 1.88
N LEU A 81 3.81 3.26 1.18
CA LEU A 81 3.60 4.69 1.39
C LEU A 81 2.95 4.97 2.73
N PHE A 82 2.09 4.07 3.18
CA PHE A 82 1.37 4.27 4.43
C PHE A 82 2.23 4.02 5.65
N THR A 83 3.19 3.09 5.55
CA THR A 83 3.97 2.65 6.71
C THR A 83 5.35 3.26 6.79
N ASN A 84 5.78 4.02 5.78
CA ASN A 84 7.11 4.60 5.76
C ASN A 84 7.02 6.12 5.73
N PRO A 85 8.04 6.81 6.23
CA PRO A 85 8.07 8.26 6.13
C PRO A 85 8.09 8.70 4.68
N ILE A 86 7.30 9.71 4.36
CA ILE A 86 7.21 10.26 3.02
C ILE A 86 7.59 11.72 3.08
N THR A 87 8.53 12.11 2.24
CA THR A 87 8.89 13.50 2.09
C THR A 87 8.09 14.06 0.94
N ILE A 88 7.27 15.07 1.22
CA ILE A 88 6.41 15.69 0.22
C ILE A 88 6.96 17.07 -0.09
N GLY A 89 7.26 17.29 -1.35
CA GLY A 89 7.75 18.57 -1.79
C GLY A 89 7.04 19.00 -3.03
N LYS A 90 7.14 20.28 -3.34
CA LYS A 90 6.57 20.80 -4.56
C LYS A 90 7.64 20.87 -5.61
N LEU A 91 7.20 20.83 -6.85
CA LEU A 91 8.12 20.81 -7.97
C LEU A 91 9.01 22.04 -7.98
N GLU A 92 8.47 23.18 -7.58
CA GLU A 92 9.27 24.40 -7.53
C GLU A 92 10.43 24.28 -6.57
N GLN A 93 10.21 23.63 -5.44
CA GLN A 93 11.28 23.45 -4.47
C GLN A 93 12.39 22.58 -5.02
N LYS A 94 12.04 21.68 -5.87
CA LYS A 94 12.99 20.77 -6.46
C LYS A 94 13.95 21.50 -7.38
N GLU A 95 13.49 22.55 -8.01
CA GLU A 95 14.29 23.31 -8.95
C GLU A 95 15.31 24.19 -8.28
N THR A 96 15.10 24.48 -7.03
CA THR A 96 16.06 25.32 -6.32
C THR A 96 17.15 24.46 -5.70
#